data_599950338ab91d005301caad24cd3e64
#
_entry.id   599950338ab91d005301caad24cd3e64
#
_cell.length_a   1.000
_cell.length_b   1.000
_cell.length_c   1.000
_cell.angle_alpha   90.00
_cell.angle_beta   90.00
_cell.angle_gamma   90.00
#
_symmetry.space_group_name_H-M   'P 1'
#
loop_
_entity.id
_entity.type
_entity.pdbx_description
1 polymer ?
#
loop_
_entity_poly.entity_id
_entity_poly.type
_entity_poly.pdbx_seq_one_letter_code
_entity_poly.pdbx_strand_id
1 'polypeptide(L)'
;MKKEKEQLIPEARKEGLVVQELSGEVLVYDRERNKAHCLNSTAARVWEYCDGNRSVAQIARAIEAEINARVDEDVIWLGVEQLSKTHLLQEVAKIPEHKSGLSRREVMKRIGLAAAVALPVVTSIMAPTAAQAANCVTSGGACTSSAQCCSQLCNVTTCA
;
A
#
# COMPACT_ATOMS: atom_id res chain seq x y z
N MET A 1 -33.23 14.42 -16.20
CA MET A 1 -32.79 13.53 -15.11
C MET A 1 -31.28 13.62 -15.00
N LYS A 2 -30.76 14.32 -13.97
CA LYS A 2 -29.31 14.33 -13.66
C LYS A 2 -28.95 12.90 -13.20
N LYS A 3 -28.10 12.19 -13.95
CA LYS A 3 -27.43 10.99 -13.44
C LYS A 3 -26.72 11.43 -12.15
N GLU A 4 -27.20 10.97 -11.00
CA GLU A 4 -26.43 10.99 -9.79
C GLU A 4 -25.08 10.31 -10.12
N LYS A 5 -24.02 11.09 -10.05
CA LYS A 5 -22.66 10.54 -10.11
C LYS A 5 -22.57 9.64 -8.89
N GLU A 6 -22.56 8.34 -9.13
CA GLU A 6 -22.29 7.33 -8.11
C GLU A 6 -20.94 7.71 -7.47
N GLN A 7 -21.03 8.31 -6.29
CA GLN A 7 -19.89 8.93 -5.64
C GLN A 7 -19.21 7.81 -4.86
N LEU A 8 -18.04 7.38 -5.31
CA LEU A 8 -17.26 6.35 -4.60
C LEU A 8 -16.92 6.84 -3.19
N ILE A 9 -17.29 6.07 -2.20
CA ILE A 9 -16.97 6.26 -0.79
C ILE A 9 -16.09 5.08 -0.38
N PRO A 10 -14.75 5.24 -0.38
CA PRO A 10 -13.84 4.15 -0.06
C PRO A 10 -13.79 3.92 1.45
N GLU A 11 -13.69 2.64 1.84
CA GLU A 11 -13.53 2.22 3.23
C GLU A 11 -12.27 1.36 3.39
N ALA A 12 -11.40 1.74 4.32
CA ALA A 12 -10.19 1.01 4.64
C ALA A 12 -10.50 -0.31 5.35
N ARG A 13 -9.92 -1.41 4.88
CA ARG A 13 -9.94 -2.67 5.60
C ARG A 13 -9.02 -2.57 6.81
N LYS A 14 -9.50 -3.01 7.95
CA LYS A 14 -8.74 -3.07 9.21
C LYS A 14 -8.62 -4.50 9.73
N GLU A 15 -9.58 -5.36 9.37
CA GLU A 15 -9.59 -6.76 9.80
C GLU A 15 -8.48 -7.56 9.14
N GLY A 16 -7.82 -8.40 9.92
CA GLY A 16 -6.72 -9.26 9.46
C GLY A 16 -5.42 -8.52 9.15
N LEU A 17 -5.34 -7.22 9.44
CA LEU A 17 -4.16 -6.40 9.22
C LEU A 17 -3.43 -6.09 10.53
N VAL A 18 -2.10 -6.08 10.48
CA VAL A 18 -1.23 -5.55 11.53
C VAL A 18 -0.55 -4.31 10.96
N VAL A 19 -0.72 -3.18 11.63
CA VAL A 19 -0.22 -1.88 11.19
C VAL A 19 0.90 -1.42 12.09
N GLN A 20 1.99 -0.99 11.50
CA GLN A 20 3.13 -0.39 12.20
C GLN A 20 3.53 0.91 11.50
N GLU A 21 3.53 2.00 12.26
CA GLU A 21 3.99 3.29 11.79
C GLU A 21 5.53 3.37 11.89
N LEU A 22 6.14 3.83 10.82
CA LEU A 22 7.56 4.12 10.71
C LEU A 22 7.74 5.62 10.36
N SER A 23 8.95 6.14 10.52
CA SER A 23 9.21 7.55 10.19
C SER A 23 8.90 7.87 8.74
N GLY A 24 7.66 8.38 8.48
CA GLY A 24 7.18 8.80 7.16
C GLY A 24 6.56 7.70 6.28
N GLU A 25 6.45 6.47 6.78
CA GLU A 25 5.86 5.32 6.09
C GLU A 25 4.98 4.51 7.03
N VAL A 26 4.05 3.75 6.47
CA VAL A 26 3.22 2.81 7.22
C VAL A 26 3.40 1.41 6.65
N LEU A 27 3.81 0.49 7.50
CA LEU A 27 3.91 -0.93 7.17
C LEU A 27 2.60 -1.62 7.56
N VAL A 28 1.96 -2.26 6.60
CA VAL A 28 0.71 -3.02 6.80
C VAL A 28 0.97 -4.48 6.46
N TYR A 29 0.87 -5.37 7.43
CA TYR A 29 0.97 -6.81 7.22
C TYR A 29 -0.42 -7.44 7.12
N ASP A 30 -0.73 -7.99 5.96
CA ASP A 30 -1.95 -8.76 5.70
C ASP A 30 -1.73 -10.21 6.11
N ARG A 31 -2.32 -10.61 7.24
CA ARG A 31 -2.20 -11.96 7.81
C ARG A 31 -2.91 -13.01 6.97
N GLU A 32 -3.97 -12.64 6.26
CA GLU A 32 -4.74 -13.58 5.44
C GLU A 32 -4.01 -13.92 4.14
N ARG A 33 -3.29 -12.96 3.58
CA ARG A 33 -2.59 -13.09 2.30
C ARG A 33 -1.08 -13.29 2.44
N ASN A 34 -0.57 -13.25 3.68
CA ASN A 34 0.87 -13.29 3.98
C ASN A 34 1.68 -12.28 3.15
N LYS A 35 1.18 -11.05 3.08
CA LYS A 35 1.82 -9.95 2.36
C LYS A 35 2.09 -8.78 3.28
N ALA A 36 3.26 -8.18 3.12
CA ALA A 36 3.55 -6.90 3.73
C ALA A 36 3.46 -5.80 2.68
N HIS A 37 2.80 -4.72 3.03
CA HIS A 37 2.61 -3.53 2.20
C HIS A 37 3.27 -2.34 2.89
N CYS A 38 4.15 -1.65 2.17
CA CYS A 38 4.74 -0.40 2.63
C CYS A 38 4.04 0.76 1.91
N LEU A 39 3.40 1.63 2.67
CA LEU A 39 2.70 2.81 2.20
C LEU A 39 3.57 4.02 2.49
N ASN A 40 3.85 4.84 1.46
CA ASN A 40 4.46 6.14 1.72
C ASN A 40 3.48 7.08 2.43
N SER A 41 3.94 8.21 2.93
CA SER A 41 3.13 9.17 3.69
C SER A 41 1.83 9.56 3.00
N THR A 42 1.83 9.72 1.67
CA THR A 42 0.63 10.07 0.91
C THR A 42 -0.36 8.91 0.82
N ALA A 43 0.12 7.69 0.53
CA ALA A 43 -0.73 6.50 0.47
C ALA A 43 -1.31 6.16 1.86
N ALA A 44 -0.52 6.33 2.92
CA ALA A 44 -0.95 6.14 4.30
C ALA A 44 -2.09 7.11 4.66
N ARG A 45 -1.95 8.41 4.35
CA ARG A 45 -3.01 9.40 4.56
C ARG A 45 -4.28 9.05 3.78
N VAL A 46 -4.16 8.73 2.48
CA VAL A 46 -5.33 8.30 1.69
C VAL A 46 -6.02 7.11 2.34
N TRP A 47 -5.27 6.11 2.80
CA TRP A 47 -5.82 4.93 3.47
C TRP A 47 -6.53 5.28 4.79
N GLU A 48 -5.95 6.17 5.57
CA GLU A 48 -6.48 6.63 6.86
C GLU A 48 -7.80 7.41 6.70
N TYR A 49 -7.91 8.25 5.66
CA TYR A 49 -9.10 9.01 5.34
C TYR A 49 -10.19 8.19 4.62
N CYS A 50 -9.92 6.95 4.20
CA CYS A 50 -10.92 6.01 3.69
C CYS A 50 -11.73 5.41 4.85
N ASP A 51 -12.63 6.19 5.43
CA ASP A 51 -13.42 5.83 6.62
C ASP A 51 -14.84 5.32 6.31
N GLY A 52 -15.16 5.12 5.02
CA GLY A 52 -16.50 4.72 4.59
C GLY A 52 -17.56 5.84 4.65
N ASN A 53 -17.16 7.08 4.93
CA ASN A 53 -18.07 8.22 5.02
C ASN A 53 -17.69 9.36 4.06
N ARG A 54 -16.43 9.40 3.63
CA ARG A 54 -15.90 10.46 2.78
C ARG A 54 -15.79 10.01 1.33
N SER A 55 -16.26 10.87 0.44
CA SER A 55 -15.98 10.71 -0.98
C SER A 55 -14.52 11.08 -1.31
N VAL A 56 -14.02 10.65 -2.46
CA VAL A 56 -12.68 10.96 -2.94
C VAL A 56 -12.40 12.47 -2.93
N ALA A 57 -13.37 13.30 -3.36
CA ALA A 57 -13.25 14.75 -3.32
C ALA A 57 -13.17 15.31 -1.89
N GLN A 58 -13.90 14.70 -0.93
CA GLN A 58 -13.82 15.10 0.48
C GLN A 58 -12.50 14.67 1.11
N ILE A 59 -11.96 13.51 0.74
CA ILE A 59 -10.62 13.04 1.15
C ILE A 59 -9.56 14.03 0.66
N ALA A 60 -9.61 14.45 -0.61
CA ALA A 60 -8.67 15.44 -1.15
C ALA A 60 -8.66 16.72 -0.31
N ARG A 61 -9.86 17.29 -0.02
CA ARG A 61 -9.98 18.51 0.79
C ARG A 61 -9.49 18.34 2.23
N ALA A 62 -9.74 17.17 2.83
CA ALA A 62 -9.28 16.88 4.19
C ALA A 62 -7.75 16.84 4.26
N ILE A 63 -7.11 16.18 3.29
CA ILE A 63 -5.64 16.14 3.19
C ILE A 63 -5.08 17.53 2.86
N GLU A 64 -5.70 18.30 1.96
CA GLU A 64 -5.31 19.70 1.69
C GLU A 64 -5.28 20.55 2.95
N ALA A 65 -6.32 20.43 3.79
CA ALA A 65 -6.41 21.18 5.05
C ALA A 65 -5.31 20.78 6.04
N GLU A 66 -4.96 19.48 6.10
CA GLU A 66 -3.93 18.97 7.00
C GLU A 66 -2.53 19.43 6.62
N ILE A 67 -2.19 19.32 5.33
CA ILE A 67 -0.83 19.63 4.84
C ILE A 67 -0.65 21.07 4.41
N ASN A 68 -1.73 21.87 4.42
CA ASN A 68 -1.79 23.25 3.92
C ASN A 68 -1.22 23.41 2.49
N ALA A 69 -1.53 22.46 1.61
CA ALA A 69 -1.09 22.45 0.22
C ALA A 69 -2.17 21.82 -0.68
N ARG A 70 -2.24 22.25 -1.93
CA ARG A 70 -3.21 21.71 -2.90
C ARG A 70 -2.98 20.23 -3.18
N VAL A 71 -4.06 19.46 -3.16
CA VAL A 71 -4.09 18.02 -3.49
C VAL A 71 -5.10 17.79 -4.63
N ASP A 72 -4.61 17.38 -5.78
CA ASP A 72 -5.47 17.06 -6.91
C ASP A 72 -6.24 15.75 -6.63
N GLU A 73 -7.52 15.71 -7.00
CA GLU A 73 -8.35 14.50 -6.86
C GLU A 73 -7.73 13.29 -7.60
N ASP A 74 -7.02 13.50 -8.70
CA ASP A 74 -6.38 12.41 -9.45
C ASP A 74 -5.28 11.73 -8.61
N VAL A 75 -4.64 12.42 -7.67
CA VAL A 75 -3.71 11.84 -6.70
C VAL A 75 -4.45 10.88 -5.75
N ILE A 76 -5.61 11.28 -5.27
CA ILE A 76 -6.42 10.45 -4.37
C ILE A 76 -6.95 9.23 -5.12
N TRP A 77 -7.47 9.41 -6.35
CA TRP A 77 -7.90 8.30 -7.20
C TRP A 77 -6.79 7.27 -7.43
N LEU A 78 -5.57 7.74 -7.72
CA LEU A 78 -4.41 6.86 -7.85
C LEU A 78 -4.10 6.09 -6.56
N GLY A 79 -4.23 6.74 -5.40
CA GLY A 79 -4.06 6.11 -4.08
C GLY A 79 -5.13 5.04 -3.83
N VAL A 80 -6.40 5.38 -4.02
CA VAL A 80 -7.54 4.46 -3.86
C VAL A 80 -7.41 3.26 -4.79
N GLU A 81 -6.98 3.46 -6.04
CA GLU A 81 -6.76 2.36 -6.99
C GLU A 81 -5.64 1.41 -6.52
N GLN A 82 -4.52 1.94 -6.02
CA GLN A 82 -3.43 1.11 -5.49
C GLN A 82 -3.85 0.34 -4.24
N LEU A 83 -4.54 1.01 -3.31
CA LEU A 83 -5.06 0.39 -2.09
C LEU A 83 -6.09 -0.71 -2.41
N SER A 84 -6.95 -0.50 -3.39
CA SER A 84 -7.90 -1.50 -3.87
C SER A 84 -7.19 -2.73 -4.47
N LYS A 85 -6.19 -2.52 -5.35
CA LYS A 85 -5.38 -3.60 -5.95
C LYS A 85 -4.59 -4.42 -4.92
N THR A 86 -4.24 -3.81 -3.80
CA THR A 86 -3.52 -4.46 -2.70
C THR A 86 -4.45 -5.02 -1.62
N HIS A 87 -5.76 -4.96 -1.82
CA HIS A 87 -6.79 -5.44 -0.89
C HIS A 87 -6.74 -4.77 0.49
N LEU A 88 -6.32 -3.51 0.54
CA LEU A 88 -6.31 -2.70 1.76
C LEU A 88 -7.62 -1.90 1.95
N LEU A 89 -8.58 -2.03 1.02
CA LEU A 89 -9.95 -1.53 1.15
C LEU A 89 -10.92 -2.68 1.41
N GLN A 90 -12.04 -2.40 2.08
CA GLN A 90 -13.10 -3.37 2.43
C GLN A 90 -13.69 -4.05 1.20
N GLU A 91 -14.05 -3.26 0.19
CA GLU A 91 -14.55 -3.74 -1.08
C GLU A 91 -13.63 -3.31 -2.20
N VAL A 92 -13.61 -4.07 -3.29
CA VAL A 92 -12.99 -3.64 -4.54
C VAL A 92 -13.77 -2.40 -5.00
N ALA A 93 -13.19 -1.23 -4.72
CA ALA A 93 -13.80 0.03 -5.10
C ALA A 93 -14.11 0.00 -6.61
N LYS A 94 -15.37 0.12 -6.99
CA LYS A 94 -15.78 0.28 -8.39
C LYS A 94 -15.29 1.64 -8.88
N ILE A 95 -14.04 1.68 -9.28
CA ILE A 95 -13.40 2.88 -9.81
C ILE A 95 -14.06 3.19 -11.15
N PRO A 96 -14.62 4.40 -11.37
CA PRO A 96 -15.20 4.76 -12.64
C PRO A 96 -14.21 4.57 -13.79
N GLU A 97 -14.65 4.07 -14.93
CA GLU A 97 -13.77 3.76 -16.08
C GLU A 97 -12.89 4.93 -16.50
N HIS A 98 -13.41 6.18 -16.42
CA HIS A 98 -12.63 7.39 -16.74
C HIS A 98 -11.55 7.75 -15.70
N LYS A 99 -11.53 7.08 -14.54
CA LYS A 99 -10.54 7.22 -13.47
C LYS A 99 -9.73 5.93 -13.26
N SER A 100 -10.20 4.83 -13.86
CA SER A 100 -9.48 3.55 -13.84
C SER A 100 -8.24 3.62 -14.73
N GLY A 101 -7.12 3.10 -14.23
CA GLY A 101 -5.87 3.02 -15.00
C GLY A 101 -5.11 4.35 -15.12
N LEU A 102 -5.41 5.35 -14.27
CA LEU A 102 -4.58 6.56 -14.18
C LEU A 102 -3.12 6.17 -13.95
N SER A 103 -2.27 6.47 -14.91
CA SER A 103 -0.84 6.25 -14.76
C SER A 103 -0.21 7.39 -13.95
N ARG A 104 0.81 7.07 -13.14
CA ARG A 104 1.60 8.08 -12.42
C ARG A 104 2.10 9.19 -13.33
N ARG A 105 2.49 8.82 -14.57
CA ARG A 105 2.99 9.77 -15.57
C ARG A 105 1.90 10.76 -16.01
N GLU A 106 0.66 10.32 -16.14
CA GLU A 106 -0.47 11.18 -16.51
C GLU A 106 -0.83 12.13 -15.38
N VAL A 107 -0.89 11.62 -14.15
CA VAL A 107 -1.11 12.45 -12.96
C VAL A 107 0.01 13.50 -12.85
N MET A 108 1.28 13.11 -12.95
CA MET A 108 2.40 14.05 -12.93
C MET A 108 2.35 15.13 -14.02
N LYS A 109 1.90 14.79 -15.22
CA LYS A 109 1.73 15.76 -16.30
C LYS A 109 0.63 16.79 -16.01
N ARG A 110 -0.44 16.39 -15.30
CA ARG A 110 -1.57 17.27 -14.97
C ARG A 110 -1.25 18.20 -13.80
N ILE A 111 -0.60 17.66 -12.75
CA ILE A 111 -0.29 18.44 -11.54
C ILE A 111 0.95 19.33 -11.74
N GLY A 112 1.82 19.02 -12.72
CA GLY A 112 3.09 19.73 -12.95
C GLY A 112 4.11 19.52 -11.83
N LEU A 113 5.30 20.16 -12.00
CA LEU A 113 6.39 20.07 -11.01
C LEU A 113 6.10 20.80 -9.68
N ALA A 114 5.01 21.54 -9.59
CA ALA A 114 4.66 22.35 -8.43
C ALA A 114 3.84 21.59 -7.36
N ALA A 115 3.64 20.27 -7.53
CA ALA A 115 2.92 19.48 -6.55
C ALA A 115 3.74 19.34 -5.26
N ALA A 116 3.26 19.96 -4.20
CA ALA A 116 3.84 19.86 -2.86
C ALA A 116 3.65 18.46 -2.23
N VAL A 117 2.89 17.60 -2.89
CA VAL A 117 2.54 16.25 -2.40
C VAL A 117 3.18 15.19 -3.29
N ALA A 118 3.90 14.27 -2.68
CA ALA A 118 4.41 13.09 -3.38
C ALA A 118 3.25 12.21 -3.86
N LEU A 119 3.41 11.54 -5.01
CA LEU A 119 2.39 10.57 -5.46
C LEU A 119 2.29 9.41 -4.47
N PRO A 120 1.08 8.85 -4.27
CA PRO A 120 0.88 7.69 -3.42
C PRO A 120 1.65 6.48 -3.98
N VAL A 121 2.33 5.76 -3.10
CA VAL A 121 3.10 4.56 -3.41
C VAL A 121 2.73 3.47 -2.43
N VAL A 122 2.31 2.32 -2.95
CA VAL A 122 2.14 1.10 -2.19
C VAL A 122 3.07 0.05 -2.77
N THR A 123 4.07 -0.37 -2.01
CA THR A 123 4.98 -1.46 -2.37
C THR A 123 4.58 -2.70 -1.61
N SER A 124 4.52 -3.85 -2.29
CA SER A 124 4.09 -5.11 -1.69
C SER A 124 5.19 -6.15 -1.81
N ILE A 125 5.48 -6.83 -0.71
CA ILE A 125 6.39 -7.97 -0.66
C ILE A 125 5.68 -9.18 -0.08
N MET A 126 6.03 -10.37 -0.57
CA MET A 126 5.57 -11.61 0.04
C MET A 126 6.36 -11.81 1.34
N ALA A 127 5.64 -11.91 2.46
CA ALA A 127 6.28 -12.34 3.70
C ALA A 127 6.49 -13.85 3.67
N PRO A 128 7.66 -14.36 4.08
CA PRO A 128 7.86 -15.80 4.20
C PRO A 128 6.84 -16.36 5.20
N THR A 129 6.20 -17.48 4.84
CA THR A 129 5.32 -18.19 5.78
C THR A 129 6.15 -18.81 6.91
N ALA A 130 5.55 -19.03 8.07
CA ALA A 130 6.20 -19.73 9.18
C ALA A 130 6.76 -21.09 8.76
N ALA A 131 6.10 -21.78 7.81
CA ALA A 131 6.60 -23.04 7.24
C ALA A 131 7.85 -22.84 6.36
N GLN A 132 7.98 -21.73 5.66
CA GLN A 132 9.18 -21.39 4.89
C GLN A 132 10.34 -20.97 5.81
N ALA A 133 10.03 -20.29 6.91
CA ALA A 133 11.00 -19.94 7.93
C ALA A 133 11.47 -21.16 8.75
N ALA A 134 10.61 -22.19 8.90
CA ALA A 134 10.94 -23.43 9.62
C ALA A 134 11.73 -24.44 8.78
N ASN A 135 11.81 -24.26 7.46
CA ASN A 135 12.57 -25.14 6.57
C ASN A 135 14.04 -24.74 6.38
N CYS A 136 14.52 -23.75 7.10
CA CYS A 136 15.94 -23.42 7.08
C CYS A 136 16.72 -24.36 7.98
N VAL A 137 17.94 -24.71 7.56
CA VAL A 137 18.90 -25.54 8.32
C VAL A 137 19.50 -24.70 9.45
N THR A 138 19.39 -25.20 10.67
CA THR A 138 19.99 -24.55 11.85
C THR A 138 21.53 -24.56 11.81
N SER A 139 22.18 -23.75 12.64
CA SER A 139 23.63 -23.68 12.75
C SER A 139 24.24 -25.08 12.98
N GLY A 140 25.29 -25.42 12.22
CA GLY A 140 25.92 -26.73 12.20
C GLY A 140 25.32 -27.77 11.25
N GLY A 141 24.12 -27.50 10.66
CA GLY A 141 23.52 -28.40 9.69
C GLY A 141 24.14 -28.29 8.30
N ALA A 142 24.08 -29.37 7.51
CA ALA A 142 24.66 -29.41 6.16
C ALA A 142 23.91 -28.45 5.19
N CYS A 143 24.67 -27.69 4.40
CA CYS A 143 24.13 -26.76 3.39
C CYS A 143 24.97 -26.82 2.11
N THR A 144 24.32 -26.48 1.00
CA THR A 144 24.93 -26.29 -0.32
C THR A 144 24.85 -24.86 -0.81
N SER A 145 24.02 -24.04 -0.16
CA SER A 145 23.87 -22.60 -0.43
C SER A 145 23.46 -21.85 0.83
N SER A 146 23.81 -20.57 0.91
CA SER A 146 23.46 -19.69 2.02
C SER A 146 21.96 -19.52 2.24
N ALA A 147 21.15 -19.65 1.18
CA ALA A 147 19.68 -19.56 1.25
C ALA A 147 19.02 -20.71 2.05
N GLN A 148 19.75 -21.82 2.27
CA GLN A 148 19.26 -22.97 3.05
C GLN A 148 19.45 -22.77 4.56
N CYS A 149 20.35 -21.89 5.00
CA CYS A 149 20.63 -21.64 6.39
C CYS A 149 19.73 -20.59 7.01
N CYS A 150 19.31 -20.81 8.26
CA CYS A 150 18.56 -19.82 9.04
C CYS A 150 19.36 -18.52 9.26
N SER A 151 20.69 -18.63 9.33
CA SER A 151 21.64 -17.51 9.42
C SER A 151 21.92 -16.84 8.07
N GLN A 152 21.44 -17.41 6.94
CA GLN A 152 21.80 -17.04 5.57
C GLN A 152 23.32 -17.10 5.29
N LEU A 153 24.05 -17.88 6.07
CA LEU A 153 25.50 -18.10 5.94
C LEU A 153 25.81 -19.59 5.86
N CYS A 154 26.25 -20.03 4.67
CA CYS A 154 26.77 -21.38 4.45
C CYS A 154 28.31 -21.31 4.34
N ASN A 155 29.01 -21.84 5.32
CA ASN A 155 30.49 -21.97 5.28
C ASN A 155 30.85 -23.33 4.72
N VAL A 156 31.27 -23.35 3.45
CA VAL A 156 31.70 -24.53 2.70
C VAL A 156 30.59 -25.60 2.58
N THR A 157 30.18 -26.23 3.68
CA THR A 157 29.16 -27.29 3.71
C THR A 157 28.27 -27.24 4.94
N THR A 158 28.47 -26.29 5.85
CA THR A 158 27.74 -26.18 7.12
C THR A 158 27.22 -24.76 7.35
N CYS A 159 25.99 -24.66 7.91
CA CYS A 159 25.42 -23.40 8.31
C CYS A 159 26.14 -22.81 9.52
N ALA A 160 26.53 -21.55 9.41
CA ALA A 160 27.17 -20.81 10.49
C ALA A 160 26.15 -20.33 11.53
#